data_441f74af2e7bccaf38680e2b48c58fad
#
_entry.id   441f74af2e7bccaf38680e2b48c58fad
#
_cell.length_a   1.000
_cell.length_b   1.000
_cell.length_c   1.000
_cell.angle_alpha   90.00
_cell.angle_beta   90.00
_cell.angle_gamma   90.00
#
_symmetry.space_group_name_H-M   'P 1'
#
loop_
_entity.id
_entity.type
_entity.pdbx_description
1 polymer ?
#
loop_
_entity_poly.entity_id
_entity_poly.type
_entity_poly.pdbx_seq_one_letter_code
_entity_poly.pdbx_strand_id
1 'polypeptide(L)'
;MLAIDDSGGGDPLVLLHGLTATRRYVLQGSRLLQREGFRVIAYDARAHGESGPGDGYEYSDLAFDLVAVLESRGVGSAVLVGHSMGAATAVRVALERPELVRGLVQITPAYAGSAYSDDAALAYWDRLAAGLEADGVDGFMGAFEPPADPRWHDAVMKFTRQRIERHRDPGALADAVRVVPRSEAFDGLDRLGDLDVPALVVGSRDEADPTHRLAVAEEYARRLPRGELVVEDEGEPPLAWQGAQLSRAILDWLRADR
;
A
#
# COMPACT_ATOMS: atom_id res chain seq x y z
N MET A 1 -14.13 7.24 -12.05
CA MET A 1 -12.89 7.94 -12.51
C MET A 1 -11.92 7.97 -11.36
N LEU A 2 -10.64 7.64 -11.59
CA LEU A 2 -9.60 7.66 -10.56
C LEU A 2 -8.98 9.06 -10.44
N ALA A 3 -8.72 9.49 -9.21
CA ALA A 3 -7.99 10.72 -8.91
C ALA A 3 -6.48 10.43 -8.96
N ILE A 4 -5.76 11.18 -9.78
CA ILE A 4 -4.34 10.94 -10.06
C ILE A 4 -3.57 12.24 -9.92
N ASP A 5 -2.45 12.21 -9.20
CA ASP A 5 -1.40 13.23 -9.21
C ASP A 5 -0.24 12.71 -10.05
N ASP A 6 0.24 13.50 -11.01
CA ASP A 6 1.35 13.17 -11.90
C ASP A 6 2.31 14.35 -11.94
N SER A 7 3.53 14.16 -11.51
CA SER A 7 4.49 15.25 -11.33
C SER A 7 5.93 14.80 -11.46
N GLY A 8 6.81 15.71 -11.83
CA GLY A 8 8.20 15.45 -12.11
C GLY A 8 8.43 15.02 -13.55
N GLY A 9 9.59 14.48 -13.84
CA GLY A 9 10.02 14.01 -15.16
C GLY A 9 10.96 12.81 -15.02
N GLY A 10 11.42 12.27 -16.13
CA GLY A 10 12.33 11.11 -16.12
C GLY A 10 11.63 9.78 -15.86
N ASP A 11 12.33 8.85 -15.19
CA ASP A 11 11.84 7.49 -14.97
C ASP A 11 10.58 7.45 -14.12
N PRO A 12 9.51 6.74 -14.54
CA PRO A 12 8.25 6.72 -13.82
C PRO A 12 8.27 5.79 -12.60
N LEU A 13 7.76 6.32 -11.49
CA LEU A 13 7.41 5.61 -10.27
C LEU A 13 5.89 5.72 -10.09
N VAL A 14 5.20 4.61 -9.85
CA VAL A 14 3.77 4.62 -9.56
C VAL A 14 3.54 4.25 -8.09
N LEU A 15 2.84 5.12 -7.37
CA LEU A 15 2.58 4.98 -5.94
C LEU A 15 1.18 4.40 -5.71
N LEU A 16 1.12 3.27 -4.99
CA LEU A 16 -0.09 2.54 -4.64
C LEU A 16 -0.25 2.53 -3.12
N HIS A 17 -1.34 3.10 -2.63
CA HIS A 17 -1.60 3.20 -1.19
C HIS A 17 -2.23 1.92 -0.59
N GLY A 18 -2.24 1.83 0.73
CA GLY A 18 -2.90 0.78 1.49
C GLY A 18 -4.41 0.97 1.63
N LEU A 19 -5.11 -0.08 2.06
CA LEU A 19 -6.54 -0.02 2.38
C LEU A 19 -6.80 1.08 3.40
N THR A 20 -7.87 1.84 3.20
CA THR A 20 -8.25 3.02 4.01
C THR A 20 -7.26 4.21 3.95
N ALA A 21 -6.24 4.16 3.10
CA ALA A 21 -5.32 5.29 2.86
C ALA A 21 -5.66 6.02 1.55
N THR A 22 -4.85 6.99 1.18
CA THR A 22 -4.96 7.71 -0.09
C THR A 22 -3.58 7.88 -0.71
N ARG A 23 -3.51 8.31 -1.97
CA ARG A 23 -2.27 8.57 -2.71
C ARG A 23 -1.26 9.45 -1.97
N ARG A 24 -1.74 10.28 -1.02
CA ARG A 24 -0.89 11.21 -0.24
C ARG A 24 -0.09 10.52 0.86
N TYR A 25 -0.49 9.30 1.25
CA TYR A 25 0.09 8.60 2.41
C TYR A 25 1.18 7.58 2.04
N VAL A 26 1.42 7.28 0.76
CA VAL A 26 2.48 6.33 0.37
C VAL A 26 3.86 6.84 0.78
N LEU A 27 4.17 8.10 0.49
CA LEU A 27 5.43 8.76 0.86
C LEU A 27 5.23 9.91 1.87
N GLN A 28 4.10 9.94 2.57
CA GLN A 28 3.78 10.93 3.62
C GLN A 28 4.02 12.39 3.17
N GLY A 29 3.69 12.70 1.91
CA GLY A 29 3.86 14.04 1.32
C GLY A 29 5.29 14.40 0.91
N SER A 30 6.26 13.51 1.02
CA SER A 30 7.63 13.75 0.56
C SER A 30 7.67 13.97 -0.97
N ARG A 31 8.43 14.96 -1.41
CA ARG A 31 8.68 15.28 -2.82
C ARG A 31 10.15 15.06 -3.20
N LEU A 32 10.88 14.26 -2.44
CA LEU A 32 12.29 14.01 -2.70
C LEU A 32 12.49 13.38 -4.08
N LEU A 33 11.73 12.34 -4.42
CA LEU A 33 11.90 11.61 -5.69
C LEU A 33 11.68 12.51 -6.91
N GLN A 34 10.66 13.41 -6.87
CA GLN A 34 10.45 14.37 -7.95
C GLN A 34 11.62 15.35 -8.09
N ARG A 35 12.18 15.83 -6.95
CA ARG A 35 13.35 16.74 -6.96
C ARG A 35 14.62 16.06 -7.48
N GLU A 36 14.71 14.76 -7.32
CA GLU A 36 15.81 13.93 -7.81
C GLU A 36 15.60 13.42 -9.26
N GLY A 37 14.60 13.96 -9.96
CA GLY A 37 14.42 13.77 -11.38
C GLY A 37 13.54 12.58 -11.77
N PHE A 38 12.78 12.00 -10.86
CA PHE A 38 11.80 10.94 -11.16
C PHE A 38 10.43 11.54 -11.48
N ARG A 39 9.70 10.90 -12.38
CA ARG A 39 8.27 11.13 -12.59
C ARG A 39 7.49 10.30 -11.58
N VAL A 40 6.73 10.96 -10.71
CA VAL A 40 5.94 10.29 -9.67
C VAL A 40 4.46 10.41 -10.01
N ILE A 41 3.83 9.27 -10.22
CA ILE A 41 2.41 9.11 -10.47
C ILE A 41 1.79 8.46 -9.23
N ALA A 42 0.87 9.14 -8.59
CA ALA A 42 0.15 8.63 -7.42
C ALA A 42 -1.34 8.70 -7.67
N TYR A 43 -2.08 7.65 -7.36
CA TYR A 43 -3.52 7.63 -7.55
C TYR A 43 -4.25 7.11 -6.32
N ASP A 44 -5.48 7.57 -6.14
CA ASP A 44 -6.41 6.95 -5.20
C ASP A 44 -7.06 5.74 -5.88
N ALA A 45 -6.98 4.58 -5.27
CA ALA A 45 -7.70 3.40 -5.72
C ALA A 45 -9.22 3.66 -5.70
N ARG A 46 -9.98 2.87 -6.45
CA ARG A 46 -11.45 2.94 -6.43
C ARG A 46 -11.98 2.93 -5.00
N ALA A 47 -13.03 3.67 -4.72
CA ALA A 47 -13.61 3.93 -3.38
C ALA A 47 -12.74 4.74 -2.42
N HIS A 48 -11.48 5.03 -2.74
CA HIS A 48 -10.58 5.74 -1.83
C HIS A 48 -10.38 7.20 -2.21
N GLY A 49 -10.14 8.03 -1.21
CA GLY A 49 -9.78 9.44 -1.38
C GLY A 49 -10.78 10.21 -2.22
N GLU A 50 -10.30 10.74 -3.35
CA GLU A 50 -11.10 11.51 -4.32
C GLU A 50 -11.59 10.66 -5.50
N SER A 51 -11.23 9.36 -5.57
CA SER A 51 -11.74 8.42 -6.57
C SER A 51 -13.18 8.00 -6.30
N GLY A 52 -13.92 7.74 -7.36
CA GLY A 52 -15.29 7.24 -7.25
C GLY A 52 -15.35 5.74 -6.90
N PRO A 53 -16.56 5.22 -6.66
CA PRO A 53 -16.79 3.79 -6.49
C PRO A 53 -16.46 3.02 -7.76
N GLY A 54 -16.32 1.70 -7.64
CA GLY A 54 -16.21 0.73 -8.73
C GLY A 54 -17.29 -0.33 -8.62
N ASP A 55 -17.41 -1.18 -9.65
CA ASP A 55 -18.36 -2.30 -9.66
C ASP A 55 -17.84 -3.50 -8.84
N GLY A 56 -16.57 -3.50 -8.44
CA GLY A 56 -15.92 -4.49 -7.59
C GLY A 56 -14.69 -3.90 -6.92
N TYR A 57 -14.16 -4.60 -5.90
CA TYR A 57 -13.04 -4.15 -5.07
C TYR A 57 -12.01 -5.25 -4.83
N GLU A 58 -12.05 -6.31 -5.62
CA GLU A 58 -11.07 -7.38 -5.53
C GLU A 58 -9.68 -6.94 -6.05
N TYR A 59 -8.64 -7.67 -5.72
CA TYR A 59 -7.30 -7.37 -6.24
C TYR A 59 -7.22 -7.43 -7.77
N SER A 60 -8.07 -8.21 -8.44
CA SER A 60 -8.22 -8.19 -9.90
C SER A 60 -8.68 -6.84 -10.42
N ASP A 61 -9.63 -6.20 -9.74
CA ASP A 61 -10.12 -4.87 -10.08
C ASP A 61 -9.08 -3.79 -9.83
N LEU A 62 -8.33 -3.90 -8.70
CA LEU A 62 -7.25 -2.98 -8.37
C LEU A 62 -6.07 -3.09 -9.35
N ALA A 63 -5.77 -4.31 -9.80
CA ALA A 63 -4.76 -4.55 -10.83
C ALA A 63 -5.18 -3.97 -12.19
N PHE A 64 -6.44 -4.14 -12.58
CA PHE A 64 -7.00 -3.52 -13.79
C PHE A 64 -6.87 -2.00 -13.73
N ASP A 65 -7.19 -1.38 -12.60
CA ASP A 65 -7.05 0.07 -12.40
C ASP A 65 -5.60 0.54 -12.55
N LEU A 66 -4.63 -0.20 -11.98
CA LEU A 66 -3.22 0.13 -12.11
C LEU A 66 -2.77 0.10 -13.58
N VAL A 67 -3.15 -0.92 -14.34
CA VAL A 67 -2.84 -1.00 -15.77
C VAL A 67 -3.47 0.19 -16.51
N ALA A 68 -4.72 0.52 -16.25
CA ALA A 68 -5.39 1.67 -16.85
C ALA A 68 -4.72 3.01 -16.48
N VAL A 69 -4.20 3.15 -15.26
CA VAL A 69 -3.39 4.32 -14.85
C VAL A 69 -2.12 4.42 -15.70
N LEU A 70 -1.37 3.34 -15.85
CA LEU A 70 -0.16 3.30 -16.68
C LEU A 70 -0.46 3.71 -18.12
N GLU A 71 -1.47 3.10 -18.74
CA GLU A 71 -1.90 3.39 -20.10
C GLU A 71 -2.34 4.84 -20.27
N SER A 72 -3.18 5.37 -19.36
CA SER A 72 -3.69 6.74 -19.41
C SER A 72 -2.59 7.81 -19.27
N ARG A 73 -1.45 7.44 -18.68
CA ARG A 73 -0.28 8.32 -18.49
C ARG A 73 0.81 8.08 -19.53
N GLY A 74 0.60 7.19 -20.49
CA GLY A 74 1.57 6.85 -21.53
C GLY A 74 2.83 6.20 -20.96
N VAL A 75 2.70 5.39 -19.90
CA VAL A 75 3.80 4.71 -19.22
C VAL A 75 3.88 3.27 -19.71
N GLY A 76 4.93 2.93 -20.44
CA GLY A 76 5.16 1.56 -20.93
C GLY A 76 5.66 0.62 -19.83
N SER A 77 6.46 1.12 -18.89
CA SER A 77 6.89 0.37 -17.70
C SER A 77 7.32 1.33 -16.58
N ALA A 78 7.20 0.90 -15.33
CA ALA A 78 7.50 1.71 -14.15
C ALA A 78 8.09 0.88 -12.99
N VAL A 79 8.68 1.56 -12.02
CA VAL A 79 8.85 0.99 -10.68
C VAL A 79 7.54 1.19 -9.92
N LEU A 80 6.98 0.10 -9.39
CA LEU A 80 5.75 0.14 -8.61
C LEU A 80 6.09 0.22 -7.11
N VAL A 81 5.62 1.28 -6.45
CA VAL A 81 5.86 1.56 -5.03
C VAL A 81 4.54 1.35 -4.29
N GLY A 82 4.36 0.18 -3.72
CA GLY A 82 3.11 -0.22 -3.07
C GLY A 82 3.22 -0.30 -1.55
N HIS A 83 2.21 0.20 -0.84
CA HIS A 83 2.05 0.05 0.60
C HIS A 83 0.90 -0.90 0.89
N SER A 84 1.12 -1.96 1.69
CA SER A 84 0.08 -2.90 2.15
C SER A 84 -0.78 -3.45 1.00
N MET A 85 -2.05 -3.10 0.87
CA MET A 85 -2.93 -3.43 -0.27
C MET A 85 -2.26 -3.08 -1.60
N GLY A 86 -1.65 -1.90 -1.71
CA GLY A 86 -0.94 -1.48 -2.92
C GLY A 86 0.28 -2.33 -3.22
N ALA A 87 0.96 -2.87 -2.20
CA ALA A 87 2.07 -3.80 -2.37
C ALA A 87 1.60 -5.12 -3.02
N ALA A 88 0.50 -5.68 -2.52
CA ALA A 88 -0.09 -6.89 -3.09
C ALA A 88 -0.63 -6.67 -4.52
N THR A 89 -1.25 -5.52 -4.79
CA THR A 89 -1.68 -5.11 -6.14
C THR A 89 -0.50 -5.01 -7.11
N ALA A 90 0.62 -4.43 -6.67
CA ALA A 90 1.83 -4.32 -7.49
C ALA A 90 2.43 -5.68 -7.84
N VAL A 91 2.49 -6.62 -6.87
CA VAL A 91 2.92 -8.01 -7.12
C VAL A 91 2.00 -8.69 -8.14
N ARG A 92 0.68 -8.57 -7.99
CA ARG A 92 -0.28 -9.14 -8.94
C ARG A 92 0.00 -8.66 -10.36
N VAL A 93 0.15 -7.35 -10.56
CA VAL A 93 0.45 -6.80 -11.89
C VAL A 93 1.81 -7.28 -12.38
N ALA A 94 2.83 -7.38 -11.53
CA ALA A 94 4.14 -7.90 -11.92
C ALA A 94 4.08 -9.37 -12.39
N LEU A 95 3.20 -10.18 -11.80
CA LEU A 95 2.99 -11.58 -12.21
C LEU A 95 2.17 -11.70 -13.50
N GLU A 96 1.17 -10.85 -13.70
CA GLU A 96 0.27 -10.91 -14.86
C GLU A 96 0.80 -10.14 -16.10
N ARG A 97 1.53 -9.05 -15.85
CA ARG A 97 2.02 -8.10 -16.87
C ARG A 97 3.46 -7.68 -16.58
N PRO A 98 4.42 -8.63 -16.57
CA PRO A 98 5.82 -8.38 -16.19
C PRO A 98 6.48 -7.28 -17.03
N GLU A 99 6.08 -7.10 -18.28
CA GLU A 99 6.59 -6.07 -19.18
C GLU A 99 6.30 -4.64 -18.69
N LEU A 100 5.31 -4.46 -17.81
CA LEU A 100 4.96 -3.14 -17.25
C LEU A 100 5.79 -2.79 -16.00
N VAL A 101 6.58 -3.74 -15.46
CA VAL A 101 7.22 -3.58 -14.15
C VAL A 101 8.73 -3.68 -14.26
N ARG A 102 9.43 -2.59 -13.94
CA ARG A 102 10.89 -2.52 -13.91
C ARG A 102 11.51 -2.79 -12.56
N GLY A 103 10.71 -2.72 -11.51
CA GLY A 103 11.12 -2.95 -10.13
C GLY A 103 9.95 -2.79 -9.18
N LEU A 104 10.11 -3.30 -7.97
CA LEU A 104 9.10 -3.28 -6.93
C LEU A 104 9.64 -2.63 -5.67
N VAL A 105 8.86 -1.75 -5.06
CA VAL A 105 9.06 -1.31 -3.67
C VAL A 105 7.84 -1.76 -2.86
N GLN A 106 8.05 -2.69 -1.95
CA GLN A 106 7.02 -3.33 -1.14
C GLN A 106 7.06 -2.76 0.27
N ILE A 107 6.25 -1.73 0.54
CA ILE A 107 6.21 -1.04 1.83
C ILE A 107 5.24 -1.79 2.74
N THR A 108 5.75 -2.33 3.84
CA THR A 108 5.01 -3.10 4.84
C THR A 108 3.96 -4.03 4.20
N PRO A 109 4.39 -5.02 3.38
CA PRO A 109 3.46 -5.96 2.76
C PRO A 109 2.69 -6.73 3.83
N ALA A 110 1.36 -6.80 3.69
CA ALA A 110 0.48 -7.48 4.63
C ALA A 110 -0.09 -8.80 4.11
N TYR A 111 -0.09 -8.99 2.78
CA TYR A 111 -0.62 -10.21 2.17
C TYR A 111 0.32 -11.39 2.38
N ALA A 112 -0.14 -12.38 3.12
CA ALA A 112 0.66 -13.55 3.54
C ALA A 112 0.46 -14.79 2.62
N GLY A 113 0.01 -14.60 1.38
CA GLY A 113 -0.13 -15.65 0.38
C GLY A 113 -1.55 -16.20 0.20
N SER A 114 -2.51 -15.73 0.99
CA SER A 114 -3.94 -16.03 0.85
C SER A 114 -4.79 -14.88 1.37
N ALA A 115 -6.05 -14.85 1.01
CA ALA A 115 -7.04 -14.00 1.66
C ALA A 115 -7.13 -14.33 3.16
N TYR A 116 -7.62 -13.39 3.95
CA TYR A 116 -7.90 -13.66 5.36
C TYR A 116 -8.97 -14.74 5.48
N SER A 117 -8.69 -15.77 6.27
CA SER A 117 -9.61 -16.86 6.58
C SER A 117 -9.94 -16.97 8.08
N ASP A 118 -9.30 -16.15 8.91
CA ASP A 118 -9.60 -16.07 10.35
C ASP A 118 -10.85 -15.22 10.57
N ASP A 119 -11.88 -15.84 11.18
CA ASP A 119 -13.18 -15.21 11.46
C ASP A 119 -13.04 -13.96 12.34
N ALA A 120 -12.09 -13.91 13.26
CA ALA A 120 -11.88 -12.76 14.12
C ALA A 120 -11.32 -11.56 13.33
N ALA A 121 -10.35 -11.81 12.44
CA ALA A 121 -9.80 -10.80 11.56
C ALA A 121 -10.87 -10.27 10.59
N LEU A 122 -11.67 -11.15 9.99
CA LEU A 122 -12.76 -10.75 9.10
C LEU A 122 -13.85 -9.97 9.85
N ALA A 123 -14.22 -10.40 11.06
CA ALA A 123 -15.17 -9.67 11.89
C ALA A 123 -14.66 -8.27 12.29
N TYR A 124 -13.35 -8.09 12.46
CA TYR A 124 -12.76 -6.77 12.69
C TYR A 124 -12.96 -5.84 11.49
N TRP A 125 -12.65 -6.32 10.28
CA TRP A 125 -12.89 -5.54 9.05
C TRP A 125 -14.38 -5.22 8.84
N ASP A 126 -15.28 -6.14 9.16
CA ASP A 126 -16.73 -5.91 9.10
C ASP A 126 -17.19 -4.85 10.10
N ARG A 127 -16.62 -4.82 11.32
CA ARG A 127 -16.93 -3.76 12.30
C ARG A 127 -16.48 -2.37 11.82
N LEU A 128 -15.28 -2.28 11.21
CA LEU A 128 -14.79 -1.03 10.63
C LEU A 128 -15.69 -0.54 9.50
N ALA A 129 -16.09 -1.45 8.61
CA ALA A 129 -16.99 -1.14 7.50
C ALA A 129 -18.38 -0.71 8.00
N ALA A 130 -18.95 -1.44 8.98
CA ALA A 130 -20.23 -1.08 9.58
C ALA A 130 -20.17 0.29 10.27
N GLY A 131 -19.05 0.61 10.92
CA GLY A 131 -18.82 1.93 11.49
C GLY A 131 -18.85 3.03 10.44
N LEU A 132 -18.15 2.84 9.30
CA LEU A 132 -18.17 3.78 8.17
C LEU A 132 -19.57 4.03 7.64
N GLU A 133 -20.40 2.99 7.50
CA GLU A 133 -21.77 3.10 7.02
C GLU A 133 -22.68 3.81 8.03
N ALA A 134 -22.51 3.54 9.31
CA ALA A 134 -23.38 4.06 10.36
C ALA A 134 -23.14 5.55 10.65
N ASP A 135 -21.88 5.98 10.75
CA ASP A 135 -21.50 7.32 11.23
C ASP A 135 -20.18 7.82 10.61
N GLY A 136 -19.84 7.34 9.42
CA GLY A 136 -18.67 7.79 8.68
C GLY A 136 -17.37 7.68 9.48
N VAL A 137 -16.65 8.80 9.58
CA VAL A 137 -15.35 8.85 10.28
C VAL A 137 -15.48 8.47 11.75
N ASP A 138 -16.49 8.98 12.45
CA ASP A 138 -16.66 8.73 13.88
C ASP A 138 -17.04 7.28 14.16
N GLY A 139 -17.88 6.67 13.30
CA GLY A 139 -18.20 5.25 13.39
C GLY A 139 -17.00 4.37 13.14
N PHE A 140 -16.16 4.69 12.13
CA PHE A 140 -14.90 3.98 11.90
C PHE A 140 -13.98 4.07 13.13
N MET A 141 -13.78 5.28 13.66
CA MET A 141 -12.89 5.50 14.80
C MET A 141 -13.40 4.83 16.09
N GLY A 142 -14.72 4.70 16.25
CA GLY A 142 -15.33 3.96 17.35
C GLY A 142 -15.09 2.44 17.29
N ALA A 143 -14.92 1.90 16.07
CA ALA A 143 -14.62 0.48 15.84
C ALA A 143 -13.12 0.18 15.74
N PHE A 144 -12.28 1.21 15.52
CA PHE A 144 -10.85 1.05 15.33
C PHE A 144 -10.13 0.73 16.64
N GLU A 145 -9.37 -0.36 16.63
CA GLU A 145 -8.57 -0.80 17.76
C GLU A 145 -7.17 -0.17 17.68
N PRO A 146 -6.77 0.67 18.65
CA PRO A 146 -5.44 1.27 18.66
C PRO A 146 -4.36 0.21 18.97
N PRO A 147 -3.08 0.48 18.65
CA PRO A 147 -1.99 -0.40 19.02
C PRO A 147 -1.92 -0.59 20.53
N ALA A 148 -1.49 -1.77 20.97
CA ALA A 148 -1.40 -2.11 22.40
C ALA A 148 -0.35 -1.27 23.15
N ASP A 149 0.69 -0.78 22.46
CA ASP A 149 1.73 0.06 23.08
C ASP A 149 1.24 1.51 23.23
N PRO A 150 1.11 2.02 24.48
CA PRO A 150 0.64 3.37 24.73
C PRO A 150 1.49 4.48 24.08
N ARG A 151 2.77 4.22 23.79
CA ARG A 151 3.66 5.19 23.14
C ARG A 151 3.14 5.64 21.78
N TRP A 152 2.46 4.75 21.06
CA TRP A 152 1.98 4.98 19.70
C TRP A 152 0.49 5.33 19.63
N HIS A 153 -0.26 5.14 20.73
CA HIS A 153 -1.72 5.26 20.78
C HIS A 153 -2.24 6.58 20.20
N ASP A 154 -1.84 7.71 20.77
CA ASP A 154 -2.37 9.02 20.36
C ASP A 154 -1.95 9.38 18.93
N ALA A 155 -0.73 9.04 18.55
CA ALA A 155 -0.22 9.31 17.21
C ALA A 155 -0.99 8.50 16.16
N VAL A 156 -1.22 7.21 16.40
CA VAL A 156 -1.96 6.32 15.49
C VAL A 156 -3.42 6.73 15.40
N MET A 157 -4.09 7.02 16.52
CA MET A 157 -5.49 7.47 16.52
C MET A 157 -5.68 8.77 15.73
N LYS A 158 -4.82 9.76 15.97
CA LYS A 158 -4.83 11.03 15.23
C LYS A 158 -4.59 10.82 13.74
N PHE A 159 -3.57 10.05 13.40
CA PHE A 159 -3.20 9.77 12.00
C PHE A 159 -4.31 9.00 11.27
N THR A 160 -4.90 7.99 11.93
CA THR A 160 -5.99 7.21 11.37
C THR A 160 -7.21 8.10 11.08
N ARG A 161 -7.63 8.95 12.04
CA ARG A 161 -8.73 9.90 11.82
C ARG A 161 -8.46 10.80 10.61
N GLN A 162 -7.30 11.45 10.55
CA GLN A 162 -6.93 12.32 9.44
C GLN A 162 -6.93 11.60 8.08
N ARG A 163 -6.55 10.33 8.07
CA ARG A 163 -6.55 9.48 6.88
C ARG A 163 -7.97 9.17 6.42
N ILE A 164 -8.85 8.76 7.33
CA ILE A 164 -10.25 8.43 7.02
C ILE A 164 -11.03 9.66 6.55
N GLU A 165 -10.80 10.84 7.15
CA GLU A 165 -11.41 12.11 6.74
C GLU A 165 -11.14 12.52 5.27
N ARG A 166 -10.17 11.88 4.60
CA ARG A 166 -9.83 12.17 3.20
C ARG A 166 -10.73 11.47 2.18
N HIS A 167 -11.57 10.56 2.60
CA HIS A 167 -12.43 9.80 1.70
C HIS A 167 -13.76 10.53 1.46
N ARG A 168 -14.13 10.69 0.18
CA ARG A 168 -15.37 11.38 -0.22
C ARG A 168 -16.61 10.53 0.01
N ASP A 169 -16.47 9.22 -0.11
CA ASP A 169 -17.57 8.26 -0.07
C ASP A 169 -17.30 7.17 0.98
N PRO A 170 -17.74 7.38 2.22
CA PRO A 170 -17.56 6.40 3.29
C PRO A 170 -18.27 5.06 3.01
N GLY A 171 -19.39 5.07 2.29
CA GLY A 171 -20.12 3.85 1.94
C GLY A 171 -19.35 2.99 0.94
N ALA A 172 -18.84 3.59 -0.14
CA ALA A 172 -17.99 2.88 -1.08
C ALA A 172 -16.69 2.37 -0.43
N LEU A 173 -16.11 3.17 0.49
CA LEU A 173 -14.96 2.73 1.27
C LEU A 173 -15.31 1.53 2.15
N ALA A 174 -16.49 1.49 2.77
CA ALA A 174 -16.94 0.37 3.58
C ALA A 174 -17.03 -0.92 2.75
N ASP A 175 -17.52 -0.85 1.50
CA ASP A 175 -17.52 -1.99 0.57
C ASP A 175 -16.10 -2.49 0.29
N ALA A 176 -15.16 -1.59 -0.01
CA ALA A 176 -13.77 -1.96 -0.23
C ALA A 176 -13.14 -2.61 1.02
N VAL A 177 -13.43 -2.08 2.22
CA VAL A 177 -12.96 -2.63 3.51
C VAL A 177 -13.47 -4.05 3.76
N ARG A 178 -14.67 -4.40 3.28
CA ARG A 178 -15.19 -5.77 3.37
C ARG A 178 -14.59 -6.72 2.33
N VAL A 179 -14.41 -6.25 1.11
CA VAL A 179 -14.04 -7.10 -0.03
C VAL A 179 -12.55 -7.38 -0.07
N VAL A 180 -11.70 -6.34 0.07
CA VAL A 180 -10.24 -6.50 -0.10
C VAL A 180 -9.64 -7.56 0.81
N PRO A 181 -9.95 -7.64 2.13
CA PRO A 181 -9.41 -8.68 3.00
C PRO A 181 -9.82 -10.11 2.61
N ARG A 182 -10.93 -10.26 1.89
CA ARG A 182 -11.46 -11.54 1.41
C ARG A 182 -11.00 -11.91 0.01
N SER A 183 -10.29 -11.02 -0.66
CA SER A 183 -9.82 -11.19 -2.02
C SER A 183 -8.40 -11.75 -2.05
N GLU A 184 -8.12 -12.64 -3.00
CA GLU A 184 -6.78 -13.15 -3.26
C GLU A 184 -6.03 -12.23 -4.22
N ALA A 185 -4.86 -11.75 -3.78
CA ALA A 185 -4.00 -10.95 -4.63
C ALA A 185 -3.25 -11.82 -5.65
N PHE A 186 -2.69 -12.93 -5.19
CA PHE A 186 -1.99 -13.94 -6.00
C PHE A 186 -1.92 -15.27 -5.23
N ASP A 187 -1.67 -16.36 -5.97
CA ASP A 187 -1.70 -17.73 -5.44
C ASP A 187 -0.39 -18.08 -4.70
N GLY A 188 -0.38 -17.80 -3.39
CA GLY A 188 0.71 -18.15 -2.49
C GLY A 188 1.98 -17.31 -2.63
N LEU A 189 2.75 -17.21 -1.54
CA LEU A 189 4.00 -16.44 -1.53
C LEU A 189 5.10 -17.06 -2.41
N ASP A 190 5.00 -18.33 -2.80
CA ASP A 190 5.96 -18.97 -3.70
C ASP A 190 6.03 -18.28 -5.06
N ARG A 191 4.91 -17.64 -5.48
CA ARG A 191 4.85 -16.86 -6.72
C ARG A 191 5.80 -15.66 -6.76
N LEU A 192 6.26 -15.18 -5.60
CA LEU A 192 7.30 -14.13 -5.55
C LEU A 192 8.61 -14.60 -6.19
N GLY A 193 8.89 -15.90 -6.19
CA GLY A 193 10.05 -16.49 -6.85
C GLY A 193 10.03 -16.40 -8.40
N ASP A 194 8.86 -16.16 -8.98
CA ASP A 194 8.70 -15.99 -10.43
C ASP A 194 9.07 -14.57 -10.92
N LEU A 195 9.30 -13.63 -9.99
CA LEU A 195 9.55 -12.21 -10.29
C LEU A 195 11.05 -11.91 -10.40
N ASP A 196 11.59 -11.89 -11.60
CA ASP A 196 12.98 -11.50 -11.85
C ASP A 196 13.11 -9.97 -12.07
N VAL A 197 12.68 -9.20 -11.07
CA VAL A 197 12.84 -7.74 -11.06
C VAL A 197 13.49 -7.31 -9.75
N PRO A 198 14.27 -6.20 -9.75
CA PRO A 198 14.79 -5.64 -8.51
C PRO A 198 13.65 -5.32 -7.54
N ALA A 199 13.83 -5.63 -6.27
CA ALA A 199 12.80 -5.37 -5.28
C ALA A 199 13.38 -4.87 -3.95
N LEU A 200 12.87 -3.73 -3.47
CA LEU A 200 13.10 -3.25 -2.13
C LEU A 200 11.89 -3.60 -1.27
N VAL A 201 12.10 -4.28 -0.17
CA VAL A 201 11.09 -4.55 0.84
C VAL A 201 11.35 -3.68 2.06
N VAL A 202 10.38 -2.87 2.43
CA VAL A 202 10.42 -2.05 3.65
C VAL A 202 9.59 -2.76 4.70
N GLY A 203 10.24 -3.34 5.69
CA GLY A 203 9.59 -3.94 6.85
C GLY A 203 9.28 -2.89 7.93
N SER A 204 8.51 -3.29 8.92
CA SER A 204 8.29 -2.54 10.16
C SER A 204 8.31 -3.51 11.33
N ARG A 205 8.87 -3.09 12.45
CA ARG A 205 8.81 -3.88 13.69
C ARG A 205 7.39 -3.85 14.26
N ASP A 206 6.95 -4.98 14.81
CA ASP A 206 5.56 -5.19 15.23
C ASP A 206 5.13 -4.32 16.42
N GLU A 207 6.06 -3.61 17.05
CA GLU A 207 5.80 -2.77 18.24
C GLU A 207 4.77 -1.65 17.99
N ALA A 208 4.86 -1.00 16.83
CA ALA A 208 4.01 0.13 16.48
C ALA A 208 2.90 -0.25 15.48
N ASP A 209 3.13 -1.24 14.65
CA ASP A 209 2.22 -1.66 13.56
C ASP A 209 2.07 -3.19 13.48
N PRO A 210 1.39 -3.82 14.45
CA PRO A 210 1.26 -5.28 14.49
C PRO A 210 0.42 -5.86 13.35
N THR A 211 -0.29 -5.02 12.59
CA THR A 211 -1.08 -5.47 11.43
C THR A 211 -0.21 -5.72 10.18
N HIS A 212 0.98 -5.14 10.14
CA HIS A 212 1.97 -5.31 9.08
C HIS A 212 3.20 -6.04 9.63
N ARG A 213 3.03 -7.31 10.00
CA ARG A 213 4.05 -8.10 10.71
C ARG A 213 5.38 -8.15 9.96
N LEU A 214 6.49 -7.92 10.68
CA LEU A 214 7.84 -7.96 10.13
C LEU A 214 8.13 -9.30 9.43
N ALA A 215 7.69 -10.42 10.00
CA ALA A 215 7.88 -11.74 9.41
C ALA A 215 7.32 -11.87 7.97
N VAL A 216 6.27 -11.12 7.62
CA VAL A 216 5.76 -11.10 6.24
C VAL A 216 6.73 -10.36 5.32
N ALA A 217 7.27 -9.23 5.75
CA ALA A 217 8.26 -8.47 4.97
C ALA A 217 9.56 -9.29 4.78
N GLU A 218 10.03 -9.97 5.82
CA GLU A 218 11.19 -10.88 5.75
C GLU A 218 10.94 -12.01 4.74
N GLU A 219 9.73 -12.58 4.73
CA GLU A 219 9.36 -13.63 3.79
C GLU A 219 9.29 -13.14 2.35
N TYR A 220 8.79 -11.91 2.11
CA TYR A 220 8.85 -11.29 0.79
C TYR A 220 10.29 -11.09 0.32
N ALA A 221 11.15 -10.50 1.14
CA ALA A 221 12.54 -10.27 0.77
C ALA A 221 13.29 -11.58 0.50
N ARG A 222 13.02 -12.63 1.26
CA ARG A 222 13.65 -13.95 1.10
C ARG A 222 13.21 -14.68 -0.18
N ARG A 223 11.95 -14.50 -0.61
CA ARG A 223 11.38 -15.19 -1.78
C ARG A 223 11.61 -14.46 -3.09
N LEU A 224 11.69 -13.14 -3.06
CA LEU A 224 12.02 -12.35 -4.24
C LEU A 224 13.49 -12.61 -4.63
N PRO A 225 13.80 -13.08 -5.85
CA PRO A 225 15.17 -13.43 -6.26
C PRO A 225 16.17 -12.27 -6.14
N ARG A 226 15.68 -11.03 -6.27
CA ARG A 226 16.46 -9.80 -6.14
C ARG A 226 15.87 -8.89 -5.05
N GLY A 227 15.43 -9.51 -3.94
CA GLY A 227 14.81 -8.82 -2.81
C GLY A 227 15.83 -8.28 -1.82
N GLU A 228 15.73 -7.01 -1.48
CA GLU A 228 16.50 -6.35 -0.42
C GLU A 228 15.54 -5.92 0.70
N LEU A 229 15.90 -6.17 1.97
CA LEU A 229 15.09 -5.79 3.13
C LEU A 229 15.70 -4.60 3.84
N VAL A 230 14.88 -3.62 4.17
CA VAL A 230 15.21 -2.52 5.07
C VAL A 230 14.14 -2.41 6.16
N VAL A 231 14.58 -2.20 7.39
CA VAL A 231 13.72 -2.10 8.58
C VAL A 231 14.27 -0.98 9.45
N GLU A 232 13.43 -0.25 10.15
CA GLU A 232 13.86 0.74 11.16
C GLU A 232 14.62 0.09 12.31
N ASP A 233 15.45 0.87 12.98
CA ASP A 233 16.14 0.44 14.21
C ASP A 233 15.14 0.19 15.35
N GLU A 234 15.53 -0.63 16.33
CA GLU A 234 14.69 -0.95 17.47
C GLU A 234 14.33 0.31 18.28
N GLY A 235 13.06 0.49 18.57
CA GLY A 235 12.53 1.64 19.30
C GLY A 235 12.29 2.89 18.46
N GLU A 236 12.67 2.89 17.18
CA GLU A 236 12.37 3.98 16.25
C GLU A 236 10.97 3.84 15.64
N PRO A 237 10.33 4.96 15.20
CA PRO A 237 9.08 4.90 14.50
C PRO A 237 9.21 4.14 13.18
N PRO A 238 8.16 3.39 12.74
CA PRO A 238 8.18 2.68 11.47
C PRO A 238 8.67 3.54 10.31
N LEU A 239 9.57 3.01 9.51
CA LEU A 239 10.13 3.71 8.35
C LEU A 239 9.03 4.16 7.37
N ALA A 240 7.98 3.36 7.22
CA ALA A 240 6.80 3.69 6.41
C ALA A 240 6.06 4.97 6.87
N TRP A 241 6.20 5.39 8.13
CA TRP A 241 5.59 6.62 8.66
C TRP A 241 6.48 7.85 8.49
N GLN A 242 7.72 7.67 8.06
CA GLN A 242 8.75 8.71 7.99
C GLN A 242 9.06 9.09 6.54
N GLY A 243 8.15 9.84 5.89
CA GLY A 243 8.18 10.07 4.44
C GLY A 243 9.53 10.54 3.88
N ALA A 244 10.29 11.35 4.59
CA ALA A 244 11.62 11.80 4.13
C ALA A 244 12.66 10.67 4.16
N GLN A 245 12.67 9.86 5.23
CA GLN A 245 13.59 8.73 5.39
C GLN A 245 13.23 7.60 4.44
N LEU A 246 11.93 7.26 4.34
CA LEU A 246 11.41 6.29 3.38
C LEU A 246 11.80 6.68 1.94
N SER A 247 11.57 7.95 1.56
CA SER A 247 11.92 8.42 0.21
C SER A 247 13.43 8.38 -0.04
N ARG A 248 14.26 8.55 0.99
CA ARG A 248 15.72 8.43 0.88
C ARG A 248 16.12 6.97 0.67
N ALA A 249 15.59 6.04 1.47
CA ALA A 249 15.84 4.62 1.31
C ALA A 249 15.46 4.13 -0.12
N ILE A 250 14.31 4.56 -0.62
CA ILE A 250 13.88 4.26 -2.00
C ILE A 250 14.85 4.87 -3.02
N LEU A 251 15.26 6.13 -2.83
CA LEU A 251 16.19 6.82 -3.73
C LEU A 251 17.56 6.12 -3.79
N ASP A 252 18.09 5.75 -2.63
CA ASP A 252 19.39 5.09 -2.53
C ASP A 252 19.36 3.73 -3.24
N TRP A 253 18.28 2.96 -3.05
CA TRP A 253 18.05 1.70 -3.76
C TRP A 253 17.93 1.91 -5.29
N LEU A 254 17.13 2.89 -5.74
CA LEU A 254 16.98 3.22 -7.17
C LEU A 254 18.30 3.62 -7.84
N ARG A 255 19.27 4.12 -7.07
CA ARG A 255 20.59 4.51 -7.58
C ARG A 255 21.59 3.35 -7.59
N ALA A 256 21.43 2.39 -6.70
CA ALA A 256 22.31 1.21 -6.62
C ALA A 256 22.03 0.21 -7.75
N ASP A 257 20.79 0.15 -8.25
CA ASP A 257 20.36 -0.75 -9.33
C ASP A 257 20.55 -0.15 -10.75
N ARG A 258 21.13 1.04 -10.87
CA ARG A 258 21.55 1.67 -12.14
C ARG A 258 22.99 1.31 -12.44
#